data_fdaf725ec52c3d264d85cc3e7b9663f3
#
_entry.id   fdaf725ec52c3d264d85cc3e7b9663f3
#
_cell.length_a   1.000
_cell.length_b   1.000
_cell.length_c   1.000
_cell.angle_alpha   90.00
_cell.angle_beta   90.00
_cell.angle_gamma   90.00
#
_symmetry.space_group_name_H-M   'P 1'
#
loop_
_entity.id
_entity.type
_entity.pdbx_description
1 polymer ?
#
loop_
_entity_poly.entity_id
_entity_poly.type
_entity_poly.pdbx_seq_one_letter_code
_entity_poly.pdbx_strand_id
1 'polypeptide(L)'
;GEGVMLPDVETVCEASASGWREAAEDLRTLAWLHAAERGSATWCAMNRSGFPRGLSLAAGQAGRSMEADVASLRRSLDGRDGPPDQAQSCADVALAADYADIYLTHGFQASPCESVWRDEEHLMLQGPTLALRALYRRHGLQVLDWRCMPDDHLAHQLTFIAHLLEQGDVAAAAEFMEAHLMTWLPAFASRVAQ
;
A
#
# COMPACT_ATOMS: atom_id res chain seq x y z
N GLY A 1 -45.20 -13.40 -14.57
CA GLY A 1 -43.99 -13.78 -13.83
C GLY A 1 -42.79 -13.46 -14.70
N GLU A 2 -42.12 -12.32 -14.44
CA GLU A 2 -40.83 -12.01 -15.06
C GLU A 2 -39.80 -12.94 -14.44
N GLY A 3 -39.27 -13.86 -15.25
CA GLY A 3 -38.15 -14.70 -14.87
C GLY A 3 -36.91 -13.84 -14.73
N VAL A 4 -36.37 -13.77 -13.53
CA VAL A 4 -35.03 -13.20 -13.29
C VAL A 4 -34.03 -14.11 -14.01
N MET A 5 -33.48 -13.62 -15.11
CA MET A 5 -32.42 -14.30 -15.83
C MET A 5 -31.14 -14.10 -15.02
N LEU A 6 -30.62 -15.19 -14.47
CA LEU A 6 -29.30 -15.15 -13.81
C LEU A 6 -28.23 -14.94 -14.89
N PRO A 7 -27.20 -14.10 -14.64
CA PRO A 7 -26.10 -13.96 -15.57
C PRO A 7 -25.41 -15.33 -15.78
N ASP A 8 -24.95 -15.57 -17.00
CA ASP A 8 -24.22 -16.80 -17.30
C ASP A 8 -22.84 -16.81 -16.59
N VAL A 9 -22.24 -18.00 -16.50
CA VAL A 9 -20.97 -18.21 -15.80
C VAL A 9 -19.84 -17.40 -16.45
N GLU A 10 -19.88 -17.18 -17.75
CA GLU A 10 -18.88 -16.44 -18.50
C GLU A 10 -18.92 -14.95 -18.10
N THR A 11 -20.11 -14.34 -18.05
CA THR A 11 -20.31 -12.95 -17.58
C THR A 11 -19.87 -12.75 -16.13
N VAL A 12 -20.14 -13.73 -15.25
CA VAL A 12 -19.67 -13.68 -13.83
C VAL A 12 -18.15 -13.79 -13.74
N CYS A 13 -17.53 -14.64 -14.55
CA CYS A 13 -16.07 -14.78 -14.59
C CYS A 13 -15.39 -13.52 -15.12
N GLU A 14 -15.93 -12.90 -16.18
CA GLU A 14 -15.40 -11.65 -16.73
C GLU A 14 -15.53 -10.49 -15.73
N ALA A 15 -16.67 -10.36 -15.06
CA ALA A 15 -16.86 -9.34 -14.02
C ALA A 15 -15.89 -9.52 -12.85
N SER A 16 -15.64 -10.77 -12.43
CA SER A 16 -14.66 -11.09 -11.40
C SER A 16 -13.23 -10.76 -11.84
N ALA A 17 -12.86 -11.09 -13.08
CA ALA A 17 -11.56 -10.80 -13.64
C ALA A 17 -11.28 -9.28 -13.74
N SER A 18 -12.30 -8.48 -14.08
CA SER A 18 -12.20 -7.01 -14.05
C SER A 18 -11.95 -6.50 -12.64
N GLY A 19 -12.70 -6.98 -11.65
CA GLY A 19 -12.54 -6.56 -10.25
C GLY A 19 -11.17 -6.88 -9.69
N TRP A 20 -10.60 -8.04 -10.01
CA TRP A 20 -9.23 -8.37 -9.57
C TRP A 20 -8.17 -7.51 -10.24
N ARG A 21 -8.37 -7.12 -11.48
CA ARG A 21 -7.47 -6.20 -12.18
C ARG A 21 -7.52 -4.80 -11.56
N GLU A 22 -8.71 -4.29 -11.26
CA GLU A 22 -8.87 -3.01 -10.55
C GLU A 22 -8.20 -3.05 -9.16
N ALA A 23 -8.39 -4.14 -8.40
CA ALA A 23 -7.72 -4.33 -7.12
C ALA A 23 -6.19 -4.38 -7.27
N ALA A 24 -5.66 -4.98 -8.33
CA ALA A 24 -4.23 -5.00 -8.61
C ALA A 24 -3.68 -3.59 -8.91
N GLU A 25 -4.40 -2.77 -9.67
CA GLU A 25 -4.04 -1.38 -9.94
C GLU A 25 -4.02 -0.54 -8.64
N ASP A 26 -5.00 -0.73 -7.77
CA ASP A 26 -5.05 -0.09 -6.46
C ASP A 26 -3.83 -0.48 -5.60
N LEU A 27 -3.52 -1.78 -5.53
CA LEU A 27 -2.37 -2.27 -4.78
C LEU A 27 -1.05 -1.72 -5.31
N ARG A 28 -0.91 -1.55 -6.63
CA ARG A 28 0.26 -0.90 -7.24
C ARG A 28 0.34 0.57 -6.86
N THR A 29 -0.79 1.26 -6.82
CA THR A 29 -0.86 2.66 -6.37
C THR A 29 -0.41 2.78 -4.91
N LEU A 30 -0.92 1.91 -4.04
CA LEU A 30 -0.52 1.87 -2.63
C LEU A 30 0.96 1.49 -2.48
N ALA A 31 1.44 0.49 -3.23
CA ALA A 31 2.86 0.11 -3.24
C ALA A 31 3.75 1.29 -3.64
N TRP A 32 3.37 2.03 -4.67
CA TRP A 32 4.09 3.22 -5.11
C TRP A 32 4.11 4.31 -4.03
N LEU A 33 3.00 4.54 -3.31
CA LEU A 33 2.95 5.49 -2.20
C LEU A 33 3.92 5.13 -1.06
N HIS A 34 4.05 3.84 -0.75
CA HIS A 34 4.92 3.34 0.31
C HIS A 34 6.39 3.15 -0.12
N ALA A 35 6.70 3.21 -1.41
CA ALA A 35 8.03 2.92 -1.94
C ALA A 35 9.00 4.11 -1.83
N ALA A 36 8.52 5.34 -1.73
CA ALA A 36 9.36 6.53 -1.65
C ALA A 36 8.58 7.71 -1.09
N GLU A 37 9.32 8.67 -0.57
CA GLU A 37 8.78 9.97 -0.16
C GLU A 37 7.94 10.62 -1.27
N ARG A 38 6.81 11.23 -0.89
CA ARG A 38 5.90 11.96 -1.78
C ARG A 38 5.70 13.38 -1.28
N GLY A 39 6.14 14.35 -2.06
CA GLY A 39 5.98 15.77 -1.75
C GLY A 39 4.54 16.25 -1.90
N SER A 40 4.27 17.42 -1.38
CA SER A 40 2.95 18.06 -1.38
C SER A 40 2.35 18.20 -2.77
N ALA A 41 3.15 18.48 -3.80
CA ALA A 41 2.68 18.55 -5.19
C ALA A 41 2.06 17.23 -5.67
N THR A 42 2.65 16.09 -5.28
CA THR A 42 2.12 14.75 -5.58
C THR A 42 0.76 14.54 -4.89
N TRP A 43 0.67 14.85 -3.60
CA TRP A 43 -0.58 14.73 -2.85
C TRP A 43 -1.69 15.62 -3.40
N CYS A 44 -1.37 16.85 -3.79
CA CYS A 44 -2.31 17.76 -4.45
C CYS A 44 -2.78 17.20 -5.81
N ALA A 45 -1.91 16.60 -6.59
CA ALA A 45 -2.27 15.98 -7.88
C ALA A 45 -3.18 14.77 -7.67
N MET A 46 -2.86 13.87 -6.75
CA MET A 46 -3.68 12.71 -6.41
C MET A 46 -5.07 13.11 -5.94
N ASN A 47 -5.16 14.10 -5.07
CA ASN A 47 -6.46 14.61 -4.59
C ASN A 47 -7.31 15.21 -5.74
N ARG A 48 -6.68 15.92 -6.68
CA ARG A 48 -7.39 16.44 -7.88
C ARG A 48 -7.88 15.31 -8.80
N SER A 49 -7.17 14.19 -8.86
CA SER A 49 -7.57 13.00 -9.63
C SER A 49 -8.65 12.15 -8.94
N GLY A 50 -9.06 12.54 -7.71
CA GLY A 50 -10.13 11.86 -6.98
C GLY A 50 -9.67 10.82 -5.95
N PHE A 51 -8.35 10.66 -5.74
CA PHE A 51 -7.85 9.77 -4.69
C PHE A 51 -8.38 10.20 -3.31
N PRO A 52 -8.82 9.27 -2.44
CA PRO A 52 -8.83 7.79 -2.60
C PRO A 52 -10.11 7.20 -3.21
N ARG A 53 -11.09 8.02 -3.60
CA ARG A 53 -12.41 7.56 -4.09
C ARG A 53 -12.34 6.70 -5.34
N GLY A 54 -11.28 6.89 -6.14
CA GLY A 54 -11.05 6.10 -7.34
C GLY A 54 -10.55 4.68 -7.08
N LEU A 55 -10.20 4.35 -5.83
CA LEU A 55 -9.76 3.00 -5.50
C LEU A 55 -10.95 2.06 -5.36
N SER A 56 -10.92 0.91 -6.02
CA SER A 56 -11.92 -0.16 -5.88
C SER A 56 -11.91 -0.73 -4.45
N LEU A 57 -10.74 -0.77 -3.81
CA LEU A 57 -10.55 -1.19 -2.43
C LEU A 57 -11.09 -0.17 -1.41
N ALA A 58 -11.40 1.07 -1.82
CA ALA A 58 -11.93 2.12 -0.96
C ALA A 58 -13.45 2.05 -0.79
N ALA A 59 -14.09 0.93 -1.08
CA ALA A 59 -15.52 0.76 -0.88
C ALA A 59 -15.91 0.67 0.60
N GLY A 60 -17.06 1.24 0.95
CA GLY A 60 -17.64 1.09 2.30
C GLY A 60 -16.96 1.90 3.39
N GLN A 61 -16.83 1.33 4.59
CA GLN A 61 -16.31 2.00 5.79
C GLN A 61 -14.84 2.38 5.66
N ALA A 62 -14.02 1.51 5.10
CA ALA A 62 -12.59 1.75 4.91
C ALA A 62 -12.34 2.96 4.01
N GLY A 63 -13.09 3.10 2.91
CA GLY A 63 -12.98 4.24 2.02
C GLY A 63 -13.35 5.56 2.69
N ARG A 64 -14.41 5.58 3.51
CA ARG A 64 -14.79 6.80 4.26
C ARG A 64 -13.74 7.22 5.28
N SER A 65 -13.08 6.27 5.96
CA SER A 65 -11.97 6.55 6.86
C SER A 65 -10.79 7.16 6.08
N MET A 66 -10.39 6.53 5.00
CA MET A 66 -9.29 7.00 4.13
C MET A 66 -9.59 8.40 3.55
N GLU A 67 -10.83 8.68 3.14
CA GLU A 67 -11.22 10.02 2.68
C GLU A 67 -11.07 11.07 3.78
N ALA A 68 -11.43 10.74 5.02
CA ALA A 68 -11.29 11.65 6.16
C ALA A 68 -9.82 11.95 6.46
N ASP A 69 -8.95 10.92 6.39
CA ASP A 69 -7.52 11.06 6.62
C ASP A 69 -6.84 11.91 5.53
N VAL A 70 -7.17 11.65 4.25
CA VAL A 70 -6.68 12.47 3.13
C VAL A 70 -7.18 13.90 3.21
N ALA A 71 -8.44 14.12 3.63
CA ALA A 71 -8.97 15.48 3.85
C ALA A 71 -8.27 16.18 5.02
N SER A 72 -7.89 15.46 6.06
CA SER A 72 -7.10 15.99 7.18
C SER A 72 -5.69 16.40 6.73
N LEU A 73 -5.00 15.52 5.99
CA LEU A 73 -3.69 15.81 5.40
C LEU A 73 -3.76 17.08 4.53
N ARG A 74 -4.78 17.18 3.67
CA ARG A 74 -4.99 18.37 2.83
C ARG A 74 -5.11 19.65 3.67
N ARG A 75 -5.94 19.66 4.71
CA ARG A 75 -6.07 20.83 5.60
C ARG A 75 -4.73 21.21 6.24
N SER A 76 -3.93 20.24 6.62
CA SER A 76 -2.60 20.48 7.16
C SER A 76 -1.62 21.06 6.13
N LEU A 77 -1.78 20.73 4.87
CA LEU A 77 -0.97 21.28 3.77
C LEU A 77 -1.45 22.68 3.37
N ASP A 78 -2.77 22.91 3.32
CA ASP A 78 -3.39 24.19 2.92
C ASP A 78 -3.33 25.26 4.03
N GLY A 79 -3.31 24.88 5.30
CA GLY A 79 -3.39 25.78 6.46
C GLY A 79 -2.08 26.43 6.89
N ARG A 80 -1.03 26.37 6.06
CA ARG A 80 0.26 27.01 6.38
C ARG A 80 0.29 28.43 5.85
N ASP A 81 0.29 29.39 6.78
CA ASP A 81 0.36 30.83 6.48
C ASP A 81 1.74 31.19 5.91
N GLY A 82 1.75 31.86 4.77
CA GLY A 82 2.98 32.36 4.14
C GLY A 82 2.86 32.52 2.61
N PRO A 83 3.88 33.11 1.95
CA PRO A 83 3.94 33.10 0.50
C PRO A 83 3.87 31.66 -0.03
N PRO A 84 3.24 31.43 -1.21
CA PRO A 84 3.04 30.08 -1.76
C PRO A 84 4.28 29.19 -1.79
N ASP A 85 5.44 29.75 -2.14
CA ASP A 85 6.72 29.01 -2.20
C ASP A 85 7.21 28.59 -0.82
N GLN A 86 6.99 29.40 0.22
CA GLN A 86 7.39 29.05 1.58
C GLN A 86 6.43 28.04 2.20
N ALA A 87 5.12 28.19 1.98
CA ALA A 87 4.12 27.25 2.44
C ALA A 87 4.35 25.85 1.82
N GLN A 88 4.65 25.79 0.53
CA GLN A 88 5.00 24.56 -0.17
C GLN A 88 6.24 23.90 0.43
N SER A 89 7.32 24.67 0.61
CA SER A 89 8.57 24.19 1.19
C SER A 89 8.39 23.63 2.61
N CYS A 90 7.60 24.33 3.45
CA CYS A 90 7.30 23.85 4.81
C CYS A 90 6.47 22.56 4.79
N ALA A 91 5.53 22.43 3.85
CA ALA A 91 4.72 21.22 3.69
C ALA A 91 5.59 20.03 3.27
N ASP A 92 6.50 20.23 2.31
CA ASP A 92 7.41 19.20 1.84
C ASP A 92 8.37 18.73 2.95
N VAL A 93 8.92 19.67 3.75
CA VAL A 93 9.78 19.33 4.90
C VAL A 93 9.01 18.49 5.94
N ALA A 94 7.76 18.80 6.22
CA ALA A 94 6.96 18.03 7.17
C ALA A 94 6.66 16.62 6.64
N LEU A 95 6.26 16.49 5.36
CA LEU A 95 6.04 15.18 4.73
C LEU A 95 7.31 14.35 4.69
N ALA A 96 8.46 14.97 4.39
CA ALA A 96 9.76 14.32 4.43
C ALA A 96 10.13 13.82 5.83
N ALA A 97 9.85 14.61 6.86
CA ALA A 97 10.10 14.21 8.25
C ALA A 97 9.22 13.01 8.65
N ASP A 98 7.92 13.06 8.37
CA ASP A 98 7.00 11.95 8.63
C ASP A 98 7.42 10.68 7.88
N TYR A 99 7.81 10.81 6.61
CA TYR A 99 8.33 9.69 5.84
C TYR A 99 9.61 9.12 6.46
N ALA A 100 10.55 9.98 6.85
CA ALA A 100 11.79 9.55 7.47
C ALA A 100 11.54 8.83 8.79
N ASP A 101 10.63 9.31 9.62
CA ASP A 101 10.31 8.71 10.92
C ASP A 101 9.67 7.32 10.80
N ILE A 102 8.87 7.10 9.76
CA ILE A 102 8.23 5.80 9.51
C ILE A 102 9.20 4.86 8.78
N TYR A 103 9.80 5.30 7.66
CA TYR A 103 10.44 4.41 6.69
C TYR A 103 11.97 4.35 6.80
N LEU A 104 12.62 5.37 7.37
CA LEU A 104 14.08 5.47 7.39
C LEU A 104 14.69 5.32 8.78
N THR A 105 14.14 6.02 9.76
CA THR A 105 14.70 6.04 11.14
C THR A 105 13.94 5.14 12.09
N HIS A 106 12.74 4.69 11.69
CA HIS A 106 11.82 3.92 12.53
C HIS A 106 11.50 4.63 13.87
N GLY A 107 11.40 5.97 13.83
CA GLY A 107 11.18 6.82 15.01
C GLY A 107 9.93 6.45 15.80
N PHE A 108 8.89 5.93 15.13
CA PHE A 108 7.68 5.40 15.76
C PHE A 108 7.80 3.91 16.16
N GLN A 109 8.97 3.31 16.09
CA GLN A 109 9.14 1.86 16.22
C GLN A 109 8.21 1.09 15.23
N ALA A 110 7.92 1.72 14.10
CA ALA A 110 7.12 1.18 13.02
C ALA A 110 8.03 0.93 11.83
N SER A 111 8.29 -0.33 11.53
CA SER A 111 9.06 -0.71 10.34
C SER A 111 8.12 -1.18 9.25
N PRO A 112 8.31 -0.76 7.98
CA PRO A 112 7.52 -1.26 6.86
C PRO A 112 8.01 -2.64 6.36
N CYS A 113 8.75 -3.40 7.17
CA CYS A 113 9.31 -4.71 6.84
C CYS A 113 8.76 -5.80 7.77
N GLU A 114 8.28 -6.91 7.21
CA GLU A 114 7.69 -8.04 7.92
C GLU A 114 8.65 -8.63 8.97
N SER A 115 9.94 -8.78 8.63
CA SER A 115 10.93 -9.38 9.50
C SER A 115 11.01 -8.71 10.86
N VAL A 116 10.90 -7.37 10.93
CA VAL A 116 10.95 -6.61 12.19
C VAL A 116 9.80 -6.98 13.14
N TRP A 117 8.66 -7.38 12.62
CA TRP A 117 7.47 -7.72 13.41
C TRP A 117 7.42 -9.19 13.82
N ARG A 118 8.09 -10.06 13.04
CA ARG A 118 8.03 -11.52 13.22
C ARG A 118 9.31 -12.11 13.82
N ASP A 119 10.40 -11.37 13.82
CA ASP A 119 11.64 -11.77 14.45
C ASP A 119 11.65 -11.41 15.95
N GLU A 120 12.11 -12.31 16.80
CA GLU A 120 12.14 -12.12 18.25
C GLU A 120 13.05 -10.95 18.68
N GLU A 121 14.10 -10.69 17.90
CA GLU A 121 15.04 -9.60 18.11
C GLU A 121 14.68 -8.32 17.35
N HIS A 122 13.56 -8.32 16.62
CA HIS A 122 13.08 -7.22 15.77
C HIS A 122 14.10 -6.76 14.71
N LEU A 123 14.87 -7.69 14.19
CA LEU A 123 15.89 -7.41 13.19
C LEU A 123 15.36 -7.49 11.77
N MET A 124 15.91 -6.64 10.89
CA MET A 124 15.69 -6.67 9.46
C MET A 124 16.47 -7.81 8.79
N LEU A 125 16.06 -8.18 7.56
CA LEU A 125 16.75 -9.16 6.71
C LEU A 125 16.84 -10.58 7.34
N GLN A 126 15.86 -10.95 8.14
CA GLN A 126 15.77 -12.25 8.79
C GLN A 126 14.99 -13.29 7.95
N GLY A 127 14.55 -14.36 8.60
CA GLY A 127 13.84 -15.47 7.97
C GLY A 127 12.73 -15.07 6.98
N PRO A 128 11.81 -14.17 7.35
CA PRO A 128 10.76 -13.70 6.46
C PRO A 128 11.29 -13.10 5.15
N THR A 129 12.32 -12.25 5.21
CA THR A 129 12.95 -11.65 4.02
C THR A 129 13.47 -12.72 3.05
N LEU A 130 14.15 -13.75 3.58
CA LEU A 130 14.70 -14.82 2.77
C LEU A 130 13.61 -15.72 2.18
N ALA A 131 12.55 -15.98 2.94
CA ALA A 131 11.39 -16.73 2.49
C ALA A 131 10.69 -16.02 1.32
N LEU A 132 10.45 -14.72 1.44
CA LEU A 132 9.83 -13.91 0.39
C LEU A 132 10.71 -13.82 -0.86
N ARG A 133 12.01 -13.65 -0.71
CA ARG A 133 12.96 -13.69 -1.84
C ARG A 133 12.88 -15.00 -2.60
N ALA A 134 12.81 -16.13 -1.90
CA ALA A 134 12.67 -17.46 -2.52
C ALA A 134 11.30 -17.60 -3.21
N LEU A 135 10.24 -17.06 -2.61
CA LEU A 135 8.89 -17.07 -3.18
C LEU A 135 8.83 -16.24 -4.46
N TYR A 136 9.31 -15.00 -4.45
CA TYR A 136 9.35 -14.12 -5.63
C TYR A 136 10.09 -14.79 -6.81
N ARG A 137 11.23 -15.43 -6.54
CA ARG A 137 12.00 -16.16 -7.57
C ARG A 137 11.21 -17.29 -8.20
N ARG A 138 10.36 -18.01 -7.45
CA ARG A 138 9.49 -19.06 -8.00
C ARG A 138 8.47 -18.49 -9.00
N HIS A 139 8.10 -17.22 -8.84
CA HIS A 139 7.23 -16.49 -9.78
C HIS A 139 8.00 -15.67 -10.83
N GLY A 140 9.32 -15.91 -10.97
CA GLY A 140 10.17 -15.22 -11.95
C GLY A 140 10.46 -13.76 -11.59
N LEU A 141 10.24 -13.37 -10.34
CA LEU A 141 10.44 -11.99 -9.85
C LEU A 141 11.69 -11.87 -9.00
N GLN A 142 12.26 -10.67 -8.98
CA GLN A 142 13.43 -10.34 -8.16
C GLN A 142 13.40 -8.89 -7.73
N VAL A 143 13.71 -8.63 -6.45
CA VAL A 143 13.98 -7.28 -5.95
C VAL A 143 15.42 -6.91 -6.29
N LEU A 144 15.60 -5.87 -7.10
CA LEU A 144 16.93 -5.46 -7.60
C LEU A 144 17.73 -4.70 -6.54
N ASP A 145 17.09 -3.79 -5.83
CA ASP A 145 17.73 -2.94 -4.81
C ASP A 145 17.34 -3.35 -3.38
N TRP A 146 17.48 -4.65 -3.10
CA TRP A 146 17.11 -5.23 -1.80
C TRP A 146 17.91 -4.67 -0.60
N ARG A 147 19.03 -3.96 -0.87
CA ARG A 147 19.82 -3.32 0.19
C ARG A 147 19.18 -2.03 0.67
N CYS A 148 18.50 -1.31 -0.21
CA CYS A 148 17.79 -0.08 0.13
C CYS A 148 16.37 -0.38 0.58
N MET A 149 15.71 -1.35 -0.08
CA MET A 149 14.35 -1.78 0.23
C MET A 149 14.29 -3.32 0.22
N PRO A 150 14.29 -3.95 1.40
CA PRO A 150 14.29 -5.42 1.51
C PRO A 150 13.09 -6.10 0.84
N ASP A 151 13.25 -7.39 0.52
CA ASP A 151 12.19 -8.18 -0.16
C ASP A 151 10.87 -8.21 0.63
N ASP A 152 10.93 -8.12 1.94
CA ASP A 152 9.78 -8.12 2.86
C ASP A 152 9.20 -6.73 3.17
N HIS A 153 9.66 -5.69 2.45
CA HIS A 153 9.09 -4.35 2.56
C HIS A 153 7.65 -4.32 2.03
N LEU A 154 6.78 -3.52 2.69
CA LEU A 154 5.36 -3.37 2.35
C LEU A 154 5.12 -3.15 0.85
N ALA A 155 5.88 -2.24 0.23
CA ALA A 155 5.73 -1.94 -1.20
C ALA A 155 5.96 -3.18 -2.09
N HIS A 156 6.92 -4.06 -1.75
CA HIS A 156 7.16 -5.29 -2.51
C HIS A 156 6.07 -6.33 -2.28
N GLN A 157 5.57 -6.47 -1.05
CA GLN A 157 4.46 -7.38 -0.77
C GLN A 157 3.18 -6.97 -1.51
N LEU A 158 2.82 -5.67 -1.50
CA LEU A 158 1.67 -5.16 -2.26
C LEU A 158 1.84 -5.36 -3.76
N THR A 159 3.04 -5.11 -4.30
CA THR A 159 3.37 -5.34 -5.71
C THR A 159 3.25 -6.81 -6.09
N PHE A 160 3.66 -7.72 -5.20
CA PHE A 160 3.55 -9.15 -5.45
C PHE A 160 2.11 -9.64 -5.46
N ILE A 161 1.27 -9.18 -4.53
CA ILE A 161 -0.16 -9.49 -4.53
C ILE A 161 -0.80 -8.98 -5.84
N ALA A 162 -0.49 -7.75 -6.25
CA ALA A 162 -0.97 -7.20 -7.53
C ALA A 162 -0.57 -8.09 -8.71
N HIS A 163 0.68 -8.56 -8.74
CA HIS A 163 1.16 -9.48 -9.78
C HIS A 163 0.36 -10.78 -9.81
N LEU A 164 0.10 -11.41 -8.66
CA LEU A 164 -0.69 -12.64 -8.59
C LEU A 164 -2.12 -12.43 -9.10
N LEU A 165 -2.77 -11.32 -8.72
CA LEU A 165 -4.11 -10.98 -9.20
C LEU A 165 -4.14 -10.74 -10.72
N GLU A 166 -3.13 -10.08 -11.29
CA GLU A 166 -2.98 -9.87 -12.74
C GLU A 166 -2.79 -11.20 -13.51
N GLN A 167 -2.15 -12.19 -12.88
CA GLN A 167 -2.05 -13.53 -13.43
C GLN A 167 -3.32 -14.37 -13.25
N GLY A 168 -4.33 -13.85 -12.55
CA GLY A 168 -5.56 -14.57 -12.21
C GLY A 168 -5.39 -15.58 -11.07
N ASP A 169 -4.24 -15.60 -10.40
CA ASP A 169 -3.98 -16.50 -9.28
C ASP A 169 -4.47 -15.91 -7.95
N VAL A 170 -5.80 -15.78 -7.86
CA VAL A 170 -6.48 -15.21 -6.69
C VAL A 170 -6.24 -16.05 -5.43
N ALA A 171 -6.13 -17.37 -5.59
CA ALA A 171 -5.89 -18.27 -4.47
C ALA A 171 -4.50 -18.03 -3.85
N ALA A 172 -3.46 -17.94 -4.69
CA ALA A 172 -2.11 -17.63 -4.21
C ALA A 172 -2.02 -16.21 -3.62
N ALA A 173 -2.76 -15.24 -4.17
CA ALA A 173 -2.84 -13.90 -3.60
C ALA A 173 -3.44 -13.92 -2.18
N ALA A 174 -4.54 -14.66 -1.97
CA ALA A 174 -5.18 -14.80 -0.66
C ALA A 174 -4.25 -15.51 0.34
N GLU A 175 -3.64 -16.63 -0.05
CA GLU A 175 -2.68 -17.36 0.78
C GLU A 175 -1.50 -16.47 1.18
N PHE A 176 -0.95 -15.70 0.23
CA PHE A 176 0.13 -14.76 0.51
C PHE A 176 -0.28 -13.69 1.51
N MET A 177 -1.46 -13.10 1.33
CA MET A 177 -1.98 -12.09 2.27
C MET A 177 -2.08 -12.64 3.69
N GLU A 178 -2.63 -13.83 3.85
CA GLU A 178 -2.81 -14.47 5.17
C GLU A 178 -1.48 -14.85 5.80
N ALA A 179 -0.56 -15.45 5.02
CA ALA A 179 0.70 -15.99 5.54
C ALA A 179 1.75 -14.90 5.82
N HIS A 180 1.69 -13.78 5.11
CA HIS A 180 2.68 -12.70 5.17
C HIS A 180 2.06 -11.36 5.57
N LEU A 181 1.35 -10.68 4.67
CA LEU A 181 0.94 -9.30 4.86
C LEU A 181 0.11 -9.08 6.13
N MET A 182 -0.94 -9.88 6.35
CA MET A 182 -1.88 -9.70 7.45
C MET A 182 -1.30 -10.12 8.81
N THR A 183 -0.15 -10.77 8.85
CA THR A 183 0.51 -11.16 10.10
C THR A 183 1.11 -9.97 10.84
N TRP A 184 1.40 -8.88 10.15
CA TRP A 184 2.09 -7.72 10.72
C TRP A 184 1.49 -6.36 10.34
N LEU A 185 0.85 -6.22 9.18
CA LEU A 185 0.29 -4.96 8.69
C LEU A 185 -0.67 -4.29 9.68
N PRO A 186 -1.58 -4.99 10.38
CA PRO A 186 -2.46 -4.35 11.36
C PRO A 186 -1.69 -3.69 12.51
N ALA A 187 -0.61 -4.34 12.99
CA ALA A 187 0.23 -3.80 14.06
C ALA A 187 1.02 -2.57 13.56
N PHE A 188 1.59 -2.64 12.37
CA PHE A 188 2.25 -1.51 11.71
C PHE A 188 1.30 -0.31 11.58
N ALA A 189 0.13 -0.51 10.97
CA ALA A 189 -0.86 0.55 10.77
C ALA A 189 -1.30 1.19 12.09
N SER A 190 -1.55 0.38 13.12
CA SER A 190 -1.89 0.87 14.46
C SER A 190 -0.77 1.72 15.07
N ARG A 191 0.48 1.37 14.84
CA ARG A 191 1.64 2.10 15.36
C ARG A 191 1.83 3.45 14.66
N VAL A 192 1.65 3.48 13.33
CA VAL A 192 1.74 4.72 12.54
C VAL A 192 0.62 5.69 12.86
N ALA A 193 -0.57 5.20 13.25
CA ALA A 193 -1.74 6.02 13.58
C ALA A 193 -1.71 6.66 14.99
N GLN A 194 -0.69 6.40 15.82
CA GLN A 194 -0.51 6.97 17.16
C GLN A 194 0.15 8.35 17.11
#